data_c202166fc8d8309ed4ee48755b7bb60a
#
_entry.id   c202166fc8d8309ed4ee48755b7bb60a
#
_cell.length_a   1.000
_cell.length_b   1.000
_cell.length_c   1.000
_cell.angle_alpha   90.00
_cell.angle_beta   90.00
_cell.angle_gamma   90.00
#
_symmetry.space_group_name_H-M   'P 1'
#
loop_
_entity.id
_entity.type
_entity.pdbx_description
1 polymer ?
#
loop_
_entity_poly.entity_id
_entity_poly.type
_entity_poly.pdbx_seq_one_letter_code
_entity_poly.pdbx_strand_id
1 'polypeptide(L)'
;MIFKNINEIINNNFDVIIVGSGPAGISAALKLEEKKIKTLILEAGSEEYSEKSQEFYSSKNFGDEVTDLKNSRLRQFGGTSGIWGGWSKPMENYNLSKWGIEYNQLDKYSDQACKILSIKNIFRKSNIN
;
A
#
# COMPACT_ATOMS: atom_id res chain seq x y z
N MET A 1 16.84 6.22 1.69
CA MET A 1 17.94 5.82 0.77
C MET A 1 17.41 4.74 -0.15
N ILE A 2 17.70 4.79 -1.46
CA ILE A 2 17.26 3.80 -2.45
C ILE A 2 18.49 3.01 -2.90
N PHE A 3 18.40 1.69 -2.82
CA PHE A 3 19.42 0.76 -3.30
C PHE A 3 18.92 0.10 -4.60
N LYS A 4 19.78 0.00 -5.59
CA LYS A 4 19.44 -0.61 -6.89
C LYS A 4 19.93 -2.05 -7.01
N ASN A 5 20.76 -2.48 -6.08
CA ASN A 5 21.35 -3.81 -6.07
C ASN A 5 21.28 -4.41 -4.67
N ILE A 6 20.85 -5.67 -4.57
CA ILE A 6 20.77 -6.38 -3.31
C ILE A 6 22.14 -6.53 -2.62
N ASN A 7 23.22 -6.57 -3.38
CA ASN A 7 24.57 -6.67 -2.81
C ASN A 7 24.95 -5.45 -1.96
N GLU A 8 24.31 -4.29 -2.17
CA GLU A 8 24.55 -3.08 -1.39
C GLU A 8 23.99 -3.18 0.04
N ILE A 9 23.07 -4.10 0.25
CA ILE A 9 22.33 -4.25 1.51
C ILE A 9 22.55 -5.59 2.20
N ILE A 10 23.24 -6.54 1.56
CA ILE A 10 23.36 -7.93 2.07
C ILE A 10 24.04 -8.02 3.45
N ASN A 11 24.89 -7.06 3.77
CA ASN A 11 25.56 -6.97 5.07
C ASN A 11 24.86 -6.05 6.07
N ASN A 12 23.68 -5.51 5.72
CA ASN A 12 22.91 -4.67 6.61
C ASN A 12 21.88 -5.50 7.37
N ASN A 13 21.80 -5.28 8.67
CA ASN A 13 20.73 -5.86 9.46
C ASN A 13 19.50 -4.96 9.43
N PHE A 14 18.35 -5.54 9.12
CA PHE A 14 17.05 -4.91 9.19
C PHE A 14 16.17 -5.68 10.18
N ASP A 15 15.42 -4.95 11.01
CA ASP A 15 14.48 -5.54 11.97
C ASP A 15 13.20 -6.01 11.26
N VAL A 16 12.80 -5.29 10.20
CA VAL A 16 11.59 -5.57 9.43
C VAL A 16 11.87 -5.44 7.93
N ILE A 17 11.35 -6.38 7.16
CA ILE A 17 11.35 -6.33 5.70
C ILE A 17 9.90 -6.26 5.23
N ILE A 18 9.57 -5.24 4.43
CA ILE A 18 8.27 -5.05 3.81
C ILE A 18 8.40 -5.37 2.32
N VAL A 19 7.50 -6.18 1.79
CA VAL A 19 7.46 -6.51 0.36
C VAL A 19 6.37 -5.68 -0.32
N GLY A 20 6.78 -4.81 -1.20
CA GLY A 20 5.93 -3.90 -1.96
C GLY A 20 5.87 -2.49 -1.37
N SER A 21 6.05 -1.50 -2.23
CA SER A 21 6.01 -0.07 -1.90
C SER A 21 4.65 0.59 -2.18
N GLY A 22 3.58 -0.20 -2.27
CA GLY A 22 2.22 0.34 -2.35
C GLY A 22 1.81 1.09 -1.07
N PRO A 23 0.62 1.73 -1.05
CA PRO A 23 0.18 2.56 0.09
C PRO A 23 0.25 1.86 1.45
N ALA A 24 -0.09 0.58 1.50
CA ALA A 24 -0.03 -0.21 2.74
C ALA A 24 1.43 -0.38 3.23
N GLY A 25 2.34 -0.77 2.32
CA GLY A 25 3.75 -0.97 2.66
C GLY A 25 4.43 0.32 3.09
N ILE A 26 4.21 1.41 2.37
CA ILE A 26 4.76 2.73 2.73
C ILE A 26 4.19 3.21 4.07
N SER A 27 2.87 3.07 4.31
CA SER A 27 2.27 3.48 5.58
C SER A 27 2.83 2.69 6.76
N ALA A 28 3.04 1.39 6.59
CA ALA A 28 3.68 0.55 7.61
C ALA A 28 5.13 0.99 7.85
N ALA A 29 5.91 1.23 6.80
CA ALA A 29 7.29 1.68 6.93
C ALA A 29 7.41 3.02 7.65
N LEU A 30 6.57 4.00 7.33
CA LEU A 30 6.53 5.29 8.02
C LEU A 30 6.25 5.13 9.52
N LYS A 31 5.34 4.21 9.89
CA LYS A 31 5.06 3.93 11.30
C LYS A 31 6.20 3.22 12.03
N LEU A 32 6.94 2.37 11.34
CA LEU A 32 8.12 1.72 11.90
C LEU A 32 9.27 2.72 12.06
N GLU A 33 9.45 3.63 11.10
CA GLU A 33 10.44 4.71 11.17
C GLU A 33 10.19 5.64 12.37
N GLU A 34 8.93 6.05 12.61
CA GLU A 34 8.55 6.82 13.82
C GLU A 34 9.01 6.12 15.13
N LYS A 35 9.04 4.79 15.11
CA LYS A 35 9.50 3.95 16.24
C LYS A 35 11.00 3.64 16.19
N LYS A 36 11.74 4.20 15.22
CA LYS A 36 13.17 3.94 15.01
C LYS A 36 13.50 2.46 14.73
N ILE A 37 12.56 1.73 14.15
CA ILE A 37 12.74 0.34 13.72
C ILE A 37 13.37 0.34 12.32
N LYS A 38 14.51 -0.31 12.19
CA LYS A 38 15.27 -0.34 10.93
C LYS A 38 14.54 -1.21 9.91
N THR A 39 13.94 -0.56 8.92
CA THR A 39 13.02 -1.20 7.97
C THR A 39 13.59 -1.15 6.56
N LEU A 40 13.47 -2.26 5.83
CA LEU A 40 13.73 -2.34 4.39
C LEU A 40 12.42 -2.54 3.64
N ILE A 41 12.21 -1.78 2.57
CA ILE A 41 11.14 -2.05 1.60
C ILE A 41 11.76 -2.69 0.35
N LEU A 42 11.27 -3.84 -0.04
CA LEU A 42 11.61 -4.50 -1.30
C LEU A 42 10.50 -4.19 -2.32
N GLU A 43 10.86 -3.49 -3.39
CA GLU A 43 9.96 -3.17 -4.49
C GLU A 43 10.43 -3.84 -5.77
N ALA A 44 9.50 -4.44 -6.49
CA ALA A 44 9.79 -5.18 -7.71
C ALA A 44 9.80 -4.28 -8.97
N GLY A 45 9.11 -3.14 -8.92
CA GLY A 45 9.13 -2.12 -9.96
C GLY A 45 10.27 -1.13 -9.78
N SER A 46 10.53 -0.32 -10.81
CA SER A 46 11.46 0.80 -10.74
C SER A 46 10.77 2.09 -10.29
N GLU A 47 11.54 3.16 -10.07
CA GLU A 47 11.01 4.49 -9.76
C GLU A 47 10.19 5.03 -10.93
N GLU A 48 10.59 4.71 -12.17
CA GLU A 48 9.87 5.08 -13.38
C GLU A 48 9.15 3.86 -13.98
N TYR A 49 8.10 4.13 -14.75
CA TYR A 49 7.38 3.08 -15.47
C TYR A 49 8.31 2.36 -16.45
N SER A 50 8.18 1.05 -16.49
CA SER A 50 8.90 0.17 -17.41
C SER A 50 7.97 -0.90 -17.97
N GLU A 51 7.78 -0.89 -19.28
CA GLU A 51 6.99 -1.92 -19.98
C GLU A 51 7.52 -3.32 -19.67
N LYS A 52 8.86 -3.49 -19.69
CA LYS A 52 9.50 -4.76 -19.34
C LYS A 52 9.13 -5.23 -17.93
N SER A 53 9.04 -4.31 -16.97
CA SER A 53 8.60 -4.61 -15.60
C SER A 53 7.12 -4.97 -15.59
N GLN A 54 6.28 -4.21 -16.29
CA GLN A 54 4.84 -4.41 -16.34
C GLN A 54 4.45 -5.75 -16.98
N GLU A 55 5.25 -6.26 -17.92
CA GLU A 55 5.03 -7.58 -18.54
C GLU A 55 4.97 -8.74 -17.54
N PHE A 56 5.58 -8.62 -16.35
CA PHE A 56 5.45 -9.64 -15.30
C PHE A 56 4.02 -9.80 -14.78
N TYR A 57 3.12 -8.87 -15.08
CA TYR A 57 1.70 -8.98 -14.77
C TYR A 57 0.88 -9.63 -15.88
N SER A 58 1.51 -9.98 -17.01
CA SER A 58 0.85 -10.78 -18.05
C SER A 58 0.59 -12.17 -17.52
N SER A 59 -0.68 -12.51 -17.33
CA SER A 59 -1.12 -13.76 -16.74
C SER A 59 -2.45 -14.22 -17.33
N LYS A 60 -2.76 -15.50 -17.18
CA LYS A 60 -4.10 -16.02 -17.47
C LYS A 60 -4.96 -15.92 -16.22
N ASN A 61 -6.14 -15.35 -16.36
CA ASN A 61 -7.14 -15.36 -15.29
C ASN A 61 -7.85 -16.71 -15.26
N PHE A 62 -8.10 -17.23 -14.06
CA PHE A 62 -8.89 -18.43 -13.80
C PHE A 62 -10.02 -18.07 -12.84
N GLY A 63 -11.21 -18.61 -13.04
CA GLY A 63 -12.40 -18.32 -12.26
C GLY A 63 -13.22 -17.21 -12.89
N ASP A 64 -13.71 -16.27 -12.08
CA ASP A 64 -14.53 -15.15 -12.54
C ASP A 64 -13.75 -14.22 -13.47
N GLU A 65 -14.44 -13.65 -14.46
CA GLU A 65 -13.86 -12.65 -15.34
C GLU A 65 -13.48 -11.39 -14.54
N VAL A 66 -12.20 -11.10 -14.48
CA VAL A 66 -11.66 -9.87 -13.89
C VAL A 66 -10.77 -9.17 -14.89
N THR A 67 -10.61 -7.85 -14.73
CA THR A 67 -9.68 -7.09 -15.55
C THR A 67 -8.27 -7.67 -15.42
N ASP A 68 -7.60 -7.85 -16.54
CA ASP A 68 -6.23 -8.34 -16.60
C ASP A 68 -5.31 -7.54 -15.65
N LEU A 69 -4.48 -8.24 -14.89
CA LEU A 69 -3.55 -7.63 -13.93
C LEU A 69 -2.63 -6.61 -14.60
N LYS A 70 -2.15 -6.90 -15.81
CA LYS A 70 -1.30 -5.97 -16.58
C LYS A 70 -1.98 -4.62 -16.81
N ASN A 71 -3.30 -4.60 -16.97
CA ASN A 71 -4.09 -3.40 -17.26
C ASN A 71 -4.71 -2.77 -16.01
N SER A 72 -4.72 -3.48 -14.87
CA SER A 72 -5.40 -3.03 -13.65
C SER A 72 -4.45 -2.79 -12.48
N ARG A 73 -3.18 -3.14 -12.60
CA ARG A 73 -2.15 -2.95 -11.57
C ARG A 73 -0.91 -2.32 -12.18
N LEU A 74 -0.22 -1.52 -11.38
CA LEU A 74 1.03 -0.89 -11.77
C LEU A 74 2.19 -1.53 -11.00
N ARG A 75 3.19 -2.03 -11.73
CA ARG A 75 4.41 -2.57 -11.17
C ARG A 75 5.52 -1.52 -11.20
N GLN A 76 5.44 -0.61 -10.23
CA GLN A 76 6.31 0.55 -10.09
C GLN A 76 6.37 0.93 -8.61
N PHE A 77 7.36 1.70 -8.21
CA PHE A 77 7.42 2.30 -6.88
C PHE A 77 6.14 3.09 -6.58
N GLY A 78 5.54 2.84 -5.43
CA GLY A 78 4.21 3.37 -5.05
C GLY A 78 3.04 2.48 -5.50
N GLY A 79 3.28 1.52 -6.42
CA GLY A 79 2.26 0.60 -6.91
C GLY A 79 1.13 1.29 -7.67
N THR A 80 -0.03 0.65 -7.68
CA THR A 80 -1.22 1.12 -8.43
C THR A 80 -1.75 2.48 -7.97
N SER A 81 -1.33 2.97 -6.79
CA SER A 81 -1.68 4.33 -6.36
C SER A 81 -1.11 5.43 -7.26
N GLY A 82 -0.17 5.11 -8.15
CA GLY A 82 0.33 6.04 -9.17
C GLY A 82 -0.63 6.36 -10.31
N ILE A 83 -1.68 5.55 -10.49
CA ILE A 83 -2.64 5.67 -11.62
C ILE A 83 -4.10 5.70 -11.18
N TRP A 84 -4.39 5.86 -9.91
CA TRP A 84 -5.77 5.86 -9.41
C TRP A 84 -6.42 7.24 -9.52
N GLY A 85 -7.75 7.29 -9.50
CA GLY A 85 -8.52 8.54 -9.60
C GLY A 85 -8.61 9.36 -8.30
N GLY A 86 -7.85 9.01 -7.25
CA GLY A 86 -7.83 9.72 -5.97
C GLY A 86 -9.05 9.50 -5.07
N TRP A 87 -9.98 8.63 -5.46
CA TRP A 87 -11.15 8.32 -4.65
C TRP A 87 -10.77 7.43 -3.48
N SER A 88 -11.06 7.91 -2.27
CA SER A 88 -10.75 7.21 -1.02
C SER A 88 -11.99 7.08 -0.17
N LYS A 89 -12.20 5.89 0.38
CA LYS A 89 -13.33 5.57 1.26
C LYS A 89 -12.87 4.56 2.31
N PRO A 90 -13.29 4.70 3.57
CA PRO A 90 -13.11 3.64 4.56
C PRO A 90 -13.82 2.37 4.12
N MET A 91 -13.29 1.22 4.54
CA MET A 91 -13.96 -0.05 4.31
C MET A 91 -15.27 -0.11 5.10
N GLU A 92 -16.33 -0.61 4.48
CA GLU A 92 -17.66 -0.72 5.11
C GLU A 92 -17.69 -1.84 6.15
N ASN A 93 -18.53 -1.68 7.18
CA ASN A 93 -18.70 -2.66 8.25
C ASN A 93 -18.98 -4.08 7.75
N TYR A 94 -19.76 -4.21 6.69
CA TYR A 94 -20.05 -5.51 6.08
C TYR A 94 -18.79 -6.24 5.60
N ASN A 95 -17.83 -5.52 5.00
CA ASN A 95 -16.59 -6.11 4.55
C ASN A 95 -15.64 -6.39 5.73
N LEU A 96 -15.60 -5.50 6.72
CA LEU A 96 -14.78 -5.67 7.92
C LEU A 96 -15.23 -6.87 8.74
N SER A 97 -16.52 -7.09 8.88
CA SER A 97 -17.06 -8.25 9.62
C SER A 97 -16.65 -9.58 9.02
N LYS A 98 -16.52 -9.65 7.67
CA LYS A 98 -16.00 -10.84 6.99
C LYS A 98 -14.53 -11.12 7.28
N TRP A 99 -13.77 -10.10 7.66
CA TRP A 99 -12.36 -10.20 8.04
C TRP A 99 -12.19 -10.38 9.56
N GLY A 100 -13.28 -10.41 10.33
CA GLY A 100 -13.24 -10.48 11.78
C GLY A 100 -12.69 -9.21 12.44
N ILE A 101 -12.81 -8.06 11.75
CA ILE A 101 -12.34 -6.76 12.22
C ILE A 101 -13.54 -5.89 12.54
N GLU A 102 -13.58 -5.30 13.73
CA GLU A 102 -14.58 -4.32 14.09
C GLU A 102 -14.20 -2.92 13.59
N TYR A 103 -15.20 -2.14 13.17
CA TYR A 103 -15.01 -0.80 12.64
C TYR A 103 -14.20 0.11 13.57
N ASN A 104 -14.47 0.08 14.88
CA ASN A 104 -13.77 0.86 15.89
C ASN A 104 -12.27 0.57 15.96
N GLN A 105 -11.84 -0.63 15.59
CA GLN A 105 -10.42 -1.00 15.53
C GLN A 105 -9.68 -0.25 14.41
N LEU A 106 -10.35 0.13 13.34
CA LEU A 106 -9.79 0.90 12.23
C LEU A 106 -10.06 2.38 12.33
N ASP A 107 -11.22 2.79 12.82
CA ASP A 107 -11.64 4.21 12.87
C ASP A 107 -10.65 5.10 13.62
N LYS A 108 -10.03 4.58 14.68
CA LYS A 108 -8.95 5.29 15.41
C LYS A 108 -7.75 5.70 14.54
N TYR A 109 -7.57 5.09 13.38
CA TYR A 109 -6.50 5.41 12.43
C TYR A 109 -6.97 6.29 11.27
N SER A 110 -8.25 6.61 11.18
CA SER A 110 -8.84 7.32 10.04
C SER A 110 -8.21 8.70 9.83
N ASP A 111 -7.95 9.45 10.90
CA ASP A 111 -7.30 10.76 10.81
C ASP A 111 -5.85 10.66 10.28
N GLN A 112 -5.13 9.61 10.69
CA GLN A 112 -3.76 9.39 10.20
C GLN A 112 -3.76 8.99 8.72
N ALA A 113 -4.69 8.13 8.31
CA ALA A 113 -4.86 7.75 6.91
C ALA A 113 -5.18 8.96 6.03
N CYS A 114 -6.13 9.80 6.47
CA CYS A 114 -6.47 11.03 5.76
C CYS A 114 -5.29 12.01 5.68
N LYS A 115 -4.47 12.11 6.73
CA LYS A 115 -3.25 12.92 6.72
C LYS A 115 -2.23 12.43 5.70
N ILE A 116 -2.00 11.11 5.63
CA ILE A 116 -1.08 10.50 4.64
C ILE A 116 -1.58 10.76 3.22
N LEU A 117 -2.90 10.66 3.00
CA LEU A 117 -3.53 10.90 1.70
C LEU A 117 -3.71 12.39 1.36
N SER A 118 -3.36 13.30 2.28
CA SER A 118 -3.56 14.76 2.13
C SER A 118 -5.01 15.14 1.85
N ILE A 119 -5.97 14.41 2.45
CA ILE A 119 -7.40 14.68 2.32
C ILE A 119 -8.04 15.04 3.67
N LYS A 120 -9.17 15.75 3.61
CA LYS A 120 -9.97 16.04 4.81
C LYS A 120 -10.72 14.77 5.25
N ASN A 121 -10.68 14.45 6.55
CA ASN A 121 -11.49 13.35 7.09
C ASN A 121 -12.97 13.76 7.19
N ILE A 122 -13.75 13.40 6.18
CA ILE A 122 -15.21 13.62 6.13
C ILE A 122 -16.01 12.39 6.61
N PHE A 123 -15.31 11.29 6.92
CA PHE A 123 -15.93 10.01 7.26
C PHE A 123 -16.14 9.82 8.76
N ARG A 124 -15.44 10.61 9.57
CA ARG A 124 -15.63 10.58 11.01
C ARG A 124 -17.04 11.04 11.32
N LYS A 125 -17.86 10.17 11.88
CA LYS A 125 -19.17 10.58 12.43
C LYS A 125 -18.87 11.65 13.47
N SER A 126 -19.19 12.91 13.16
CA SER A 126 -19.27 13.94 14.20
C SER A 126 -20.23 13.40 15.23
N ASN A 127 -19.81 13.31 16.50
CA ASN A 127 -20.73 13.19 17.61
C ASN A 127 -21.57 14.47 17.59
N ILE A 128 -22.63 14.45 16.80
CA ILE A 128 -23.72 15.43 16.91
C ILE A 128 -24.52 14.90 18.08
N ASN A 129 -24.24 15.50 19.26
CA ASN A 129 -25.11 15.42 20.41
C ASN A 129 -26.43 16.12 20.12
#